data_4c0cd08a082209676fcfeadad617bc22
#
_entry.id   4c0cd08a082209676fcfeadad617bc22
#
_cell.length_a   1.000
_cell.length_b   1.000
_cell.length_c   1.000
_cell.angle_alpha   90.00
_cell.angle_beta   90.00
_cell.angle_gamma   90.00
#
_symmetry.space_group_name_H-M   'P 1'
#
loop_
_entity.id
_entity.type
_entity.pdbx_description
1 polymer ?
#
loop_
_entity_poly.entity_id
_entity_poly.type
_entity_poly.pdbx_seq_one_letter_code
_entity_poly.pdbx_strand_id
1 'polypeptide(L)'
;MGRLVSEGMHRGIIACSSDTPVQEVARILTEQDISALVVTAQEVLVGIISRTDVVNARLYEQYWTQWHSLTAAHIMTKDVLTVTAEASLEHAGRLLMERHIHRLVVVEERDGRQIPIGVLSLTDIVRDLATGHF
;
A
#
# COMPACT_ATOMS: atom_id res chain seq x y z
N MET A 1 -6.90 3.24 24.71
CA MET A 1 -7.37 2.98 23.35
C MET A 1 -7.30 1.49 23.03
N GLY A 2 -8.42 0.82 22.97
CA GLY A 2 -8.47 -0.62 22.78
C GLY A 2 -8.69 -1.07 21.34
N ARG A 3 -8.72 -0.14 20.39
CA ARG A 3 -9.01 -0.49 18.99
C ARG A 3 -7.79 -1.09 18.31
N LEU A 4 -8.03 -2.13 17.53
CA LEU A 4 -6.99 -2.83 16.78
C LEU A 4 -7.02 -2.40 15.31
N VAL A 5 -5.89 -2.59 14.66
CA VAL A 5 -5.78 -2.37 13.21
C VAL A 5 -6.87 -3.13 12.47
N SER A 6 -7.13 -4.40 12.88
CA SER A 6 -8.19 -5.22 12.25
C SER A 6 -9.57 -4.59 12.27
N GLU A 7 -9.83 -3.71 13.23
CA GLU A 7 -11.14 -3.08 13.36
C GLU A 7 -11.29 -1.81 12.52
N GLY A 8 -10.18 -1.18 12.14
CA GLY A 8 -10.21 0.06 11.36
C GLY A 8 -9.73 -0.09 9.93
N MET A 9 -9.08 -1.17 9.59
CA MET A 9 -8.48 -1.35 8.27
C MET A 9 -9.49 -1.70 7.18
N HIS A 10 -9.09 -1.50 5.95
CA HIS A 10 -9.76 -2.06 4.78
C HIS A 10 -9.25 -3.48 4.59
N ARG A 11 -10.13 -4.47 4.72
CA ARG A 11 -9.78 -5.86 4.47
C ARG A 11 -9.80 -6.17 2.99
N GLY A 12 -8.93 -7.11 2.61
CA GLY A 12 -8.72 -7.44 1.22
C GLY A 12 -7.75 -6.49 0.59
N ILE A 13 -7.11 -6.93 -0.48
CA ILE A 13 -6.16 -6.11 -1.20
C ILE A 13 -6.45 -6.15 -2.68
N ILE A 14 -6.10 -5.06 -3.35
CA ILE A 14 -5.95 -5.04 -4.78
C ILE A 14 -4.46 -5.04 -5.03
N ALA A 15 -3.98 -6.01 -5.77
CA ALA A 15 -2.54 -6.21 -5.95
C ALA A 15 -2.22 -6.46 -7.42
N CYS A 16 -0.97 -6.19 -7.76
CA CYS A 16 -0.39 -6.58 -9.04
C CYS A 16 0.91 -7.36 -8.79
N SER A 17 1.46 -7.94 -9.83
CA SER A 17 2.76 -8.59 -9.73
C SER A 17 3.88 -7.62 -10.07
N SER A 18 5.12 -7.98 -9.72
CA SER A 18 6.28 -7.13 -9.99
C SER A 18 6.54 -6.93 -11.49
N ASP A 19 6.07 -7.83 -12.34
CA ASP A 19 6.23 -7.70 -13.78
C ASP A 19 5.01 -7.11 -14.50
N THR A 20 4.01 -6.65 -13.76
CA THR A 20 2.86 -5.96 -14.32
C THR A 20 3.31 -4.68 -15.02
N PRO A 21 2.95 -4.46 -16.30
CA PRO A 21 3.33 -3.23 -16.99
C PRO A 21 2.81 -1.97 -16.28
N VAL A 22 3.61 -0.91 -16.31
CA VAL A 22 3.25 0.34 -15.62
C VAL A 22 1.93 0.92 -16.14
N GLN A 23 1.63 0.75 -17.43
CA GLN A 23 0.36 1.22 -17.99
C GLN A 23 -0.82 0.48 -17.39
N GLU A 24 -0.67 -0.81 -17.13
CA GLU A 24 -1.68 -1.62 -16.46
C GLU A 24 -1.84 -1.20 -15.00
N VAL A 25 -0.74 -0.86 -14.33
CA VAL A 25 -0.79 -0.31 -12.97
C VAL A 25 -1.63 0.96 -12.94
N ALA A 26 -1.39 1.87 -13.88
CA ALA A 26 -2.15 3.12 -13.99
C ALA A 26 -3.64 2.84 -14.22
N ARG A 27 -3.95 1.84 -15.05
CA ARG A 27 -5.33 1.44 -15.35
C ARG A 27 -6.02 0.91 -14.09
N ILE A 28 -5.36 0.06 -13.33
CA ILE A 28 -5.91 -0.50 -12.10
C ILE A 28 -6.19 0.60 -11.08
N LEU A 29 -5.23 1.51 -10.88
CA LEU A 29 -5.41 2.63 -9.95
C LEU A 29 -6.63 3.47 -10.32
N THR A 30 -6.84 3.68 -11.61
CA THR A 30 -7.96 4.48 -12.12
C THR A 30 -9.28 3.76 -12.00
N GLU A 31 -9.35 2.52 -12.51
CA GLU A 31 -10.61 1.75 -12.54
C GLU A 31 -11.10 1.36 -11.16
N GLN A 32 -10.19 1.04 -10.26
CA GLN A 32 -10.54 0.68 -8.88
C GLN A 32 -10.66 1.90 -7.97
N ASP A 33 -10.31 3.09 -8.50
CA ASP A 33 -10.33 4.34 -7.74
C ASP A 33 -9.58 4.23 -6.41
N ILE A 34 -8.36 3.72 -6.47
CA ILE A 34 -7.48 3.57 -5.32
C ILE A 34 -6.24 4.45 -5.48
N SER A 35 -5.69 4.92 -4.37
CA SER A 35 -4.52 5.80 -4.37
C SER A 35 -3.21 5.03 -4.33
N ALA A 36 -3.24 3.75 -4.01
CA ALA A 36 -2.06 2.92 -3.96
C ALA A 36 -2.41 1.46 -4.24
N LEU A 37 -1.46 0.76 -4.84
CA LEU A 37 -1.58 -0.63 -5.26
C LEU A 37 -0.47 -1.45 -4.61
N VAL A 38 -0.84 -2.58 -4.01
CA VAL A 38 0.12 -3.50 -3.40
C VAL A 38 0.78 -4.32 -4.51
N VAL A 39 2.08 -4.54 -4.41
CA VAL A 39 2.83 -5.38 -5.34
C VAL A 39 3.26 -6.65 -4.62
N THR A 40 2.94 -7.79 -5.20
CA THR A 40 3.29 -9.09 -4.62
C THR A 40 4.09 -9.92 -5.61
N ALA A 41 4.89 -10.83 -5.05
CA ALA A 41 5.57 -11.88 -5.80
C ALA A 41 5.30 -13.18 -5.05
N GLN A 42 4.63 -14.13 -5.71
CA GLN A 42 4.21 -15.38 -5.08
C GLN A 42 3.47 -15.14 -3.75
N GLU A 43 2.50 -14.21 -3.80
CA GLU A 43 1.65 -13.80 -2.68
C GLU A 43 2.35 -13.00 -1.59
N VAL A 44 3.68 -12.87 -1.65
CA VAL A 44 4.47 -12.13 -0.66
C VAL A 44 4.54 -10.66 -1.05
N LEU A 45 4.40 -9.79 -0.07
CA LEU A 45 4.54 -8.35 -0.26
C LEU A 45 5.97 -8.01 -0.70
N VAL A 46 6.11 -7.31 -1.81
CA VAL A 46 7.42 -6.84 -2.30
C VAL A 46 7.47 -5.34 -2.53
N GLY A 47 6.32 -4.67 -2.61
CA GLY A 47 6.32 -3.22 -2.82
C GLY A 47 4.93 -2.63 -2.78
N ILE A 48 4.89 -1.30 -2.94
CA ILE A 48 3.65 -0.55 -3.06
C ILE A 48 3.85 0.55 -4.10
N ILE A 49 2.81 0.85 -4.87
CA ILE A 49 2.86 1.89 -5.89
C ILE A 49 1.72 2.86 -5.65
N SER A 50 2.05 4.14 -5.50
CA SER A 50 1.05 5.20 -5.37
C SER A 50 0.82 5.90 -6.70
N ARG A 51 -0.24 6.70 -6.77
CA ARG A 51 -0.48 7.59 -7.92
C ARG A 51 0.73 8.49 -8.17
N THR A 52 1.34 8.98 -7.10
CA THR A 52 2.53 9.82 -7.17
C THR A 52 3.69 9.07 -7.83
N ASP A 53 3.88 7.79 -7.50
CA ASP A 53 4.95 6.99 -8.10
C ASP A 53 4.79 6.87 -9.62
N VAL A 54 3.56 6.69 -10.09
CA VAL A 54 3.28 6.59 -11.53
C VAL A 54 3.58 7.91 -12.23
N VAL A 55 3.11 9.02 -11.66
CA VAL A 55 3.35 10.34 -12.25
C VAL A 55 4.84 10.67 -12.25
N ASN A 56 5.52 10.42 -11.15
CA ASN A 56 6.97 10.65 -11.06
C ASN A 56 7.72 9.85 -12.12
N ALA A 57 7.36 8.57 -12.29
CA ALA A 57 7.99 7.72 -13.29
C ALA A 57 7.81 8.29 -14.70
N ARG A 58 6.61 8.81 -15.01
CA ARG A 58 6.32 9.39 -16.32
C ARG A 58 7.11 10.66 -16.56
N LEU A 59 7.39 11.43 -15.49
CA LEU A 59 8.14 12.68 -15.60
C LEU A 59 9.65 12.49 -15.66
N TYR A 60 10.16 11.32 -15.28
CA TYR A 60 11.58 11.02 -15.39
C TYR A 60 11.95 10.86 -16.85
N GLU A 61 12.80 11.75 -17.35
CA GLU A 61 13.22 11.77 -18.75
C GLU A 61 13.82 10.43 -19.19
N GLN A 62 14.60 9.80 -18.31
CA GLN A 62 15.23 8.52 -18.59
C GLN A 62 14.24 7.38 -18.87
N TYR A 63 12.96 7.54 -18.48
CA TYR A 63 11.93 6.53 -18.69
C TYR A 63 11.04 6.81 -19.90
N TRP A 64 11.20 7.95 -20.57
CA TRP A 64 10.30 8.33 -21.67
C TRP A 64 10.32 7.34 -22.83
N THR A 65 11.52 6.89 -23.23
CA THR A 65 11.66 5.97 -24.35
C THR A 65 11.33 4.53 -23.98
N GLN A 66 11.32 4.22 -22.68
CA GLN A 66 11.12 2.87 -22.15
C GLN A 66 9.77 2.70 -21.46
N TRP A 67 8.90 3.69 -21.56
CA TRP A 67 7.64 3.70 -20.83
C TRP A 67 6.85 2.40 -20.98
N HIS A 68 6.74 1.89 -22.21
CA HIS A 68 5.96 0.68 -22.49
C HIS A 68 6.61 -0.61 -21.98
N SER A 69 7.87 -0.57 -21.64
CA SER A 69 8.59 -1.71 -21.07
C SER A 69 8.80 -1.62 -19.57
N LEU A 70 8.39 -0.52 -18.95
CA LEU A 70 8.47 -0.40 -17.48
C LEU A 70 7.44 -1.28 -16.81
N THR A 71 7.84 -1.85 -15.69
CA THR A 71 6.98 -2.72 -14.85
C THR A 71 6.83 -2.16 -13.46
N ALA A 72 5.93 -2.75 -12.68
CA ALA A 72 5.74 -2.38 -11.29
C ALA A 72 7.06 -2.39 -10.51
N ALA A 73 7.92 -3.38 -10.75
CA ALA A 73 9.20 -3.49 -10.06
C ALA A 73 10.11 -2.27 -10.28
N HIS A 74 9.99 -1.60 -11.41
CA HIS A 74 10.82 -0.44 -11.72
C HIS A 74 10.42 0.81 -10.94
N ILE A 75 9.15 0.94 -10.58
CA ILE A 75 8.62 2.18 -9.99
C ILE A 75 8.10 2.03 -8.57
N MET A 76 7.98 0.81 -8.05
CA MET A 76 7.44 0.58 -6.72
C MET A 76 8.38 1.05 -5.61
N THR A 77 7.79 1.41 -4.47
CA THR A 77 8.52 1.61 -3.23
C THR A 77 8.71 0.25 -2.58
N LYS A 78 9.96 -0.12 -2.31
CA LYS A 78 10.30 -1.46 -1.79
C LYS A 78 10.25 -1.55 -0.27
N ASP A 79 10.63 -0.49 0.43
CA ASP A 79 10.66 -0.48 1.89
C ASP A 79 9.27 -0.15 2.44
N VAL A 80 8.34 -1.09 2.28
CA VAL A 80 6.96 -0.90 2.71
C VAL A 80 6.87 -1.07 4.21
N LEU A 81 6.32 -0.06 4.89
CA LEU A 81 6.02 -0.19 6.31
C LEU A 81 4.75 -1.01 6.49
N THR A 82 4.82 -1.97 7.38
CA THR A 82 3.74 -2.92 7.63
C THR A 82 3.34 -2.92 9.09
N VAL A 83 2.12 -3.37 9.34
CA VAL A 83 1.63 -3.68 10.68
C VAL A 83 0.84 -4.97 10.59
N THR A 84 0.64 -5.61 11.74
CA THR A 84 -0.24 -6.78 11.81
C THR A 84 -1.66 -6.34 12.19
N ALA A 85 -2.63 -7.22 11.93
CA ALA A 85 -4.02 -6.94 12.27
C ALA A 85 -4.25 -6.78 13.78
N GLU A 86 -3.41 -7.40 14.60
CA GLU A 86 -3.50 -7.38 16.05
C GLU A 86 -2.83 -6.15 16.69
N ALA A 87 -2.09 -5.36 15.93
CA ALA A 87 -1.49 -4.13 16.43
C ALA A 87 -2.58 -3.11 16.78
N SER A 88 -2.28 -2.19 17.68
CA SER A 88 -3.23 -1.14 18.05
C SER A 88 -3.29 -0.06 16.97
N LEU A 89 -4.45 0.56 16.80
CA LEU A 89 -4.60 1.73 15.92
C LEU A 89 -3.70 2.87 16.37
N GLU A 90 -3.50 3.01 17.68
CA GLU A 90 -2.60 4.04 18.21
C GLU A 90 -1.17 3.83 17.71
N HIS A 91 -0.69 2.59 17.78
CA HIS A 91 0.65 2.25 17.28
C HIS A 91 0.77 2.57 15.79
N ALA A 92 -0.21 2.16 15.00
CA ALA A 92 -0.23 2.41 13.57
C ALA A 92 -0.25 3.91 13.27
N GLY A 93 -1.05 4.67 14.00
CA GLY A 93 -1.11 6.12 13.87
C GLY A 93 0.23 6.78 14.14
N ARG A 94 0.95 6.33 15.17
CA ARG A 94 2.28 6.84 15.49
C ARG A 94 3.27 6.57 14.35
N LEU A 95 3.23 5.38 13.77
CA LEU A 95 4.09 5.04 12.63
C LEU A 95 3.82 5.96 11.43
N LEU A 96 2.56 6.20 11.11
CA LEU A 96 2.18 7.08 10.01
C LEU A 96 2.71 8.50 10.24
N MET A 97 2.56 9.01 11.47
CA MET A 97 3.02 10.36 11.79
C MET A 97 4.54 10.47 11.80
N GLU A 98 5.22 9.53 12.44
CA GLU A 98 6.68 9.55 12.57
C GLU A 98 7.39 9.40 11.23
N ARG A 99 6.81 8.62 10.32
CA ARG A 99 7.40 8.34 9.01
C ARG A 99 6.88 9.25 7.91
N HIS A 100 5.96 10.15 8.22
CA HIS A 100 5.36 11.08 7.25
C HIS A 100 4.77 10.35 6.04
N ILE A 101 4.07 9.25 6.31
CA ILE A 101 3.41 8.45 5.28
C ILE A 101 1.90 8.44 5.52
N HIS A 102 1.14 8.05 4.51
CA HIS A 102 -0.31 8.14 4.51
C HIS A 102 -1.00 6.80 4.70
N ARG A 103 -0.28 5.68 4.53
CA ARG A 103 -0.87 4.35 4.64
C ARG A 103 0.18 3.30 5.00
N LEU A 104 -0.33 2.22 5.59
CA LEU A 104 0.45 1.04 5.95
C LEU A 104 -0.19 -0.17 5.30
N VAL A 105 0.62 -1.16 4.95
CA VAL A 105 0.10 -2.44 4.50
C VAL A 105 -0.06 -3.32 5.73
N VAL A 106 -1.24 -3.92 5.87
CA VAL A 106 -1.52 -4.87 6.95
C VAL A 106 -1.15 -6.26 6.45
N VAL A 107 -0.28 -6.93 7.18
CA VAL A 107 0.23 -8.23 6.78
C VAL A 107 -0.06 -9.29 7.82
N GLU A 108 -0.07 -10.53 7.35
CA GLU A 108 -0.13 -11.72 8.17
C GLU A 108 1.14 -12.52 7.89
N GLU A 109 1.77 -13.04 8.94
CA GLU A 109 2.93 -13.90 8.75
C GLU A 109 2.49 -15.34 8.56
N ARG A 110 2.94 -15.94 7.47
CA ARG A 110 2.73 -17.37 7.18
C ARG A 110 4.07 -17.96 6.77
N ASP A 111 4.59 -18.88 7.57
CA ASP A 111 5.86 -19.55 7.33
C ASP A 111 7.01 -18.57 7.10
N GLY A 112 7.06 -17.51 7.91
CA GLY A 112 8.09 -16.46 7.82
C GLY A 112 7.92 -15.49 6.67
N ARG A 113 6.79 -15.54 5.95
CA ARG A 113 6.51 -14.69 4.79
C ARG A 113 5.43 -13.69 5.14
N GLN A 114 5.59 -12.46 4.67
CA GLN A 114 4.61 -11.39 4.88
C GLN A 114 3.57 -11.43 3.76
N ILE A 115 2.36 -11.79 4.11
CA ILE A 115 1.23 -11.88 3.18
C ILE A 115 0.33 -10.68 3.41
N PRO A 116 0.15 -9.78 2.44
CA PRO A 116 -0.71 -8.62 2.62
C PRO A 116 -2.18 -9.03 2.70
N ILE A 117 -2.90 -8.51 3.69
CA ILE A 117 -4.31 -8.82 3.91
C ILE A 117 -5.21 -7.59 3.89
N GLY A 118 -4.61 -6.40 3.90
CA GLY A 118 -5.38 -5.18 3.88
C GLY A 118 -4.48 -3.95 3.88
N VAL A 119 -5.09 -2.80 3.92
CA VAL A 119 -4.41 -1.51 3.97
C VAL A 119 -5.07 -0.66 5.06
N LEU A 120 -4.25 0.11 5.78
CA LEU A 120 -4.72 1.07 6.76
C LEU A 120 -4.19 2.45 6.37
N SER A 121 -5.09 3.41 6.24
CA SER A 121 -4.74 4.79 5.87
C SER A 121 -5.07 5.77 6.99
N LEU A 122 -4.55 6.99 6.86
CA LEU A 122 -4.95 8.08 7.74
C LEU A 122 -6.47 8.30 7.70
N THR A 123 -7.06 8.16 6.51
CA THR A 123 -8.52 8.29 6.36
C THR A 123 -9.25 7.28 7.21
N ASP A 124 -8.76 6.04 7.28
CA ASP A 124 -9.36 4.99 8.09
C ASP A 124 -9.32 5.33 9.58
N ILE A 125 -8.20 5.89 10.05
CA ILE A 125 -8.06 6.29 11.44
C ILE A 125 -9.00 7.46 11.77
N VAL A 126 -9.06 8.46 10.89
CA VAL A 126 -9.98 9.59 11.06
C VAL A 126 -11.42 9.11 11.13
N ARG A 127 -11.78 8.15 10.29
CA ARG A 127 -13.13 7.57 10.30
C ARG A 127 -13.42 6.87 11.61
N ASP A 128 -12.45 6.14 12.14
CA ASP A 128 -12.60 5.46 13.43
C ASP A 128 -12.80 6.48 14.56
N LEU A 129 -12.03 7.56 14.55
CA LEU A 129 -12.17 8.64 15.53
C LEU A 129 -13.55 9.30 15.44
N ALA A 130 -14.07 9.47 14.22
CA ALA A 130 -15.38 10.09 13.99
C ALA A 130 -16.52 9.26 14.56
N THR A 131 -16.33 7.94 14.68
CA THR A 131 -17.35 7.05 15.29
C THR A 131 -17.27 7.00 16.80
N GLY A 132 -16.30 7.66 17.40
CA GLY A 132 -16.15 7.69 18.87
C GLY A 132 -15.46 6.48 19.46
N HIS A 133 -14.78 5.69 18.65
CA HIS A 133 -14.10 4.46 19.09
C HIS A 133 -12.64 4.72 19.51
N PHE A 134 -12.45 5.66 20.42
CA PHE A 134 -11.06 5.95 20.86
C PHE A 134 -10.93 6.13 22.35
#